data_357b8f1d59c6c7213eab6f814a347e6d
#
_entry.id   357b8f1d59c6c7213eab6f814a347e6d
#
_cell.length_a   1.000
_cell.length_b   1.000
_cell.length_c   1.000
_cell.angle_alpha   90.00
_cell.angle_beta   90.00
_cell.angle_gamma   90.00
#
_symmetry.space_group_name_H-M   'P 1'
#
loop_
_entity.id
_entity.type
_entity.pdbx_description
1 polymer ?
#
loop_
_entity_poly.entity_id
_entity_poly.type
_entity_poly.pdbx_seq_one_letter_code
_entity_poly.pdbx_strand_id
1 'polypeptide(L)'
;MTIEILVPDLPESVADATVATWHKKVGETVKRDEVLVEIETDKVVLEVPALSDGVVVEILQEEGATVVSKQLLGKLSTQQAGDISTETVKDNEPTPADRQRAAIENSHNNSADQGPAIRRLLAEHDLDAEKIQGSGVGGRITREDIAREVAKRDAQKAKQDVATEQNTISTVAYSSRSEKRVPMTRLRKRIAERLLEAKNTTAMLTTFNEVDMQPIMKLRKTYGEKFEKQHGVRLGFMSFYIKAVVEALKRYPEVNASIDGDDIVYHNYFDISIAVSTPRGLVTPVLHNCDKLSMADIEKQIKSLAEKGRDGKLTVEDLTGGNFTITNGGVFGSLMSTPIINPPQSAILGMHAIKERPVAVDGQVVIRPMMYLALSYDHRLIDGRESVGFLVAIKDLLEDPTRLLLEI
;
A
#
# COMPACT_ATOMS: atom_id res chain seq x y z
N MET A 1 -32.31 -10.05 12.09
CA MET A 1 -31.50 -10.88 13.00
C MET A 1 -30.12 -10.25 13.11
N THR A 2 -29.54 -10.27 14.31
CA THR A 2 -28.20 -9.72 14.53
C THR A 2 -27.18 -10.86 14.48
N ILE A 3 -26.14 -10.73 13.67
CA ILE A 3 -25.04 -11.69 13.54
C ILE A 3 -23.82 -11.07 14.20
N GLU A 4 -23.11 -11.86 14.98
CA GLU A 4 -21.88 -11.45 15.65
C GLU A 4 -20.68 -11.53 14.69
N ILE A 5 -19.86 -10.49 14.66
CA ILE A 5 -18.57 -10.46 13.95
C ILE A 5 -17.51 -10.84 14.97
N LEU A 6 -16.92 -12.03 14.78
CA LEU A 6 -15.93 -12.60 15.71
C LEU A 6 -14.54 -12.60 15.09
N VAL A 7 -13.52 -12.53 15.97
CA VAL A 7 -12.13 -12.81 15.59
C VAL A 7 -12.03 -14.26 15.13
N PRO A 8 -11.45 -14.56 13.95
CA PRO A 8 -11.21 -15.92 13.51
C PRO A 8 -10.26 -16.67 14.46
N ASP A 9 -10.19 -17.98 14.32
CA ASP A 9 -9.23 -18.78 15.10
C ASP A 9 -7.81 -18.34 14.75
N LEU A 10 -7.09 -17.84 15.75
CA LEU A 10 -5.69 -17.47 15.62
C LEU A 10 -4.82 -18.73 15.63
N PRO A 11 -3.68 -18.74 14.90
CA PRO A 11 -2.72 -19.87 14.96
C PRO A 11 -2.26 -20.14 16.40
N GLU A 12 -1.99 -21.39 16.73
CA GLU A 12 -1.60 -21.84 18.10
C GLU A 12 -0.40 -21.08 18.70
N SER A 13 0.44 -20.50 17.83
CA SER A 13 1.61 -19.69 18.23
C SER A 13 1.29 -18.20 18.46
N VAL A 14 0.03 -17.76 18.31
CA VAL A 14 -0.39 -16.35 18.39
C VAL A 14 -1.41 -16.20 19.52
N ALA A 15 -1.00 -15.57 20.62
CA ALA A 15 -1.87 -15.40 21.79
C ALA A 15 -2.91 -14.29 21.60
N ASP A 16 -2.56 -13.22 20.88
CA ASP A 16 -3.39 -12.03 20.68
C ASP A 16 -3.11 -11.37 19.31
N ALA A 17 -4.05 -10.55 18.85
CA ALA A 17 -3.97 -9.81 17.60
C ALA A 17 -4.42 -8.36 17.81
N THR A 18 -4.23 -7.49 16.83
CA THR A 18 -4.67 -6.09 16.90
C THR A 18 -5.61 -5.79 15.73
N VAL A 19 -6.70 -5.10 15.99
CA VAL A 19 -7.59 -4.59 14.94
C VAL A 19 -6.81 -3.56 14.12
N ALA A 20 -6.52 -3.86 12.85
CA ALA A 20 -5.71 -3.01 11.99
C ALA A 20 -6.56 -1.91 11.35
N THR A 21 -7.58 -2.26 10.59
CA THR A 21 -8.42 -1.32 9.85
C THR A 21 -9.84 -1.85 9.71
N TRP A 22 -10.83 -0.99 9.95
CA TRP A 22 -12.22 -1.24 9.59
C TRP A 22 -12.50 -0.67 8.21
N HIS A 23 -12.89 -1.54 7.25
CA HIS A 23 -13.27 -1.14 5.89
C HIS A 23 -14.70 -0.61 5.81
N LYS A 24 -15.51 -0.86 6.84
CA LYS A 24 -16.91 -0.45 6.94
C LYS A 24 -17.18 0.28 8.24
N LYS A 25 -18.04 1.29 8.14
CA LYS A 25 -18.49 2.08 9.29
C LYS A 25 -19.87 1.62 9.77
N VAL A 26 -20.20 1.98 11.00
CA VAL A 26 -21.56 1.77 11.53
C VAL A 26 -22.58 2.45 10.63
N GLY A 27 -23.60 1.69 10.19
CA GLY A 27 -24.63 2.13 9.26
C GLY A 27 -24.37 1.80 7.77
N GLU A 28 -23.18 1.31 7.40
CA GLU A 28 -22.89 0.93 6.02
C GLU A 28 -23.40 -0.49 5.69
N THR A 29 -23.86 -0.64 4.45
CA THR A 29 -24.30 -1.93 3.92
C THR A 29 -23.10 -2.76 3.48
N VAL A 30 -23.16 -4.06 3.72
CA VAL A 30 -22.12 -5.03 3.36
C VAL A 30 -22.75 -6.23 2.66
N LYS A 31 -22.01 -6.84 1.76
CA LYS A 31 -22.38 -8.09 1.10
C LYS A 31 -21.65 -9.25 1.76
N ARG A 32 -22.22 -10.43 1.63
CA ARG A 32 -21.57 -11.67 2.04
C ARG A 32 -20.18 -11.80 1.40
N ASP A 33 -19.22 -12.27 2.17
CA ASP A 33 -17.81 -12.44 1.79
C ASP A 33 -17.05 -11.11 1.55
N GLU A 34 -17.66 -9.95 1.80
CA GLU A 34 -16.97 -8.66 1.77
C GLU A 34 -16.17 -8.46 3.07
N VAL A 35 -14.90 -8.04 2.94
CA VAL A 35 -14.00 -7.84 4.09
C VAL A 35 -14.50 -6.66 4.93
N LEU A 36 -14.78 -6.91 6.22
CA LEU A 36 -15.26 -5.93 7.19
C LEU A 36 -14.12 -5.26 7.95
N VAL A 37 -13.18 -6.07 8.42
CA VAL A 37 -12.08 -5.64 9.27
C VAL A 37 -10.85 -6.50 9.03
N GLU A 38 -9.68 -5.88 9.09
CA GLU A 38 -8.38 -6.55 9.09
C GLU A 38 -7.84 -6.65 10.52
N ILE A 39 -7.32 -7.83 10.86
CA ILE A 39 -6.72 -8.12 12.16
C ILE A 39 -5.25 -8.46 11.93
N GLU A 40 -4.36 -7.68 12.52
CA GLU A 40 -2.91 -7.84 12.42
C GLU A 40 -2.40 -8.72 13.56
N THR A 41 -1.70 -9.79 13.22
CA THR A 41 -0.92 -10.63 14.16
C THR A 41 0.58 -10.32 14.00
N ASP A 42 1.41 -10.96 14.80
CA ASP A 42 2.88 -10.84 14.68
C ASP A 42 3.45 -11.47 13.40
N LYS A 43 2.67 -12.31 12.69
CA LYS A 43 3.12 -13.06 11.51
C LYS A 43 2.31 -12.75 10.25
N VAL A 44 0.99 -12.59 10.37
CA VAL A 44 0.06 -12.49 9.23
C VAL A 44 -1.05 -11.51 9.55
N VAL A 45 -1.59 -10.86 8.53
CA VAL A 45 -2.84 -10.09 8.61
C VAL A 45 -3.98 -11.01 8.21
N LEU A 46 -5.00 -11.10 9.06
CA LEU A 46 -6.20 -11.90 8.84
C LEU A 46 -7.34 -10.97 8.44
N GLU A 47 -8.03 -11.32 7.36
CA GLU A 47 -9.23 -10.64 6.91
C GLU A 47 -10.47 -11.30 7.52
N VAL A 48 -11.40 -10.51 8.05
CA VAL A 48 -12.67 -10.97 8.59
C VAL A 48 -13.78 -10.60 7.62
N PRO A 49 -14.29 -11.55 6.81
CA PRO A 49 -15.37 -11.29 5.88
C PRO A 49 -16.74 -11.28 6.56
N ALA A 50 -17.71 -10.62 5.94
CA ALA A 50 -19.10 -10.66 6.34
C ALA A 50 -19.70 -12.06 6.10
N LEU A 51 -20.34 -12.63 7.12
CA LEU A 51 -20.98 -13.95 7.02
C LEU A 51 -22.29 -13.92 6.21
N SER A 52 -22.90 -12.74 6.04
CA SER A 52 -24.13 -12.53 5.27
C SER A 52 -24.28 -11.08 4.83
N ASP A 53 -25.21 -10.82 3.89
CA ASP A 53 -25.62 -9.46 3.55
C ASP A 53 -26.28 -8.77 4.76
N GLY A 54 -25.94 -7.50 4.98
CA GLY A 54 -26.51 -6.77 6.11
C GLY A 54 -25.98 -5.35 6.25
N VAL A 55 -26.21 -4.76 7.43
CA VAL A 55 -25.72 -3.43 7.82
C VAL A 55 -24.92 -3.55 9.11
N VAL A 56 -23.77 -2.91 9.19
CA VAL A 56 -22.96 -2.85 10.43
C VAL A 56 -23.72 -2.01 11.45
N VAL A 57 -24.12 -2.62 12.57
CA VAL A 57 -24.91 -1.96 13.61
C VAL A 57 -24.02 -1.37 14.69
N GLU A 58 -22.99 -2.10 15.08
CA GLU A 58 -22.14 -1.72 16.21
C GLU A 58 -20.70 -2.23 15.98
N ILE A 59 -19.75 -1.37 16.30
CA ILE A 59 -18.32 -1.71 16.36
C ILE A 59 -17.94 -1.64 17.83
N LEU A 60 -17.52 -2.77 18.42
CA LEU A 60 -17.16 -2.90 19.83
C LEU A 60 -15.66 -2.80 20.06
N GLN A 61 -14.86 -3.14 19.05
CA GLN A 61 -13.40 -3.03 19.09
C GLN A 61 -12.94 -2.07 18.00
N GLU A 62 -12.42 -0.93 18.42
CA GLU A 62 -11.91 0.12 17.52
C GLU A 62 -10.53 -0.27 16.93
N GLU A 63 -10.11 0.46 15.89
CA GLU A 63 -8.77 0.31 15.32
C GLU A 63 -7.69 0.53 16.39
N GLY A 64 -6.72 -0.38 16.45
CA GLY A 64 -5.66 -0.41 17.45
C GLY A 64 -5.99 -1.20 18.72
N ALA A 65 -7.22 -1.72 18.89
CA ALA A 65 -7.58 -2.56 20.03
C ALA A 65 -6.92 -3.93 19.94
N THR A 66 -6.44 -4.45 21.07
CA THR A 66 -5.91 -5.82 21.17
C THR A 66 -7.04 -6.80 21.40
N VAL A 67 -7.11 -7.85 20.61
CA VAL A 67 -8.17 -8.86 20.61
C VAL A 67 -7.60 -10.28 20.66
N VAL A 68 -8.40 -11.22 21.19
CA VAL A 68 -8.04 -12.65 21.24
C VAL A 68 -8.97 -13.47 20.35
N SER A 69 -8.58 -14.72 20.09
CA SER A 69 -9.37 -15.67 19.29
C SER A 69 -10.84 -15.71 19.75
N LYS A 70 -11.79 -15.67 18.82
CA LYS A 70 -13.25 -15.71 19.07
C LYS A 70 -13.81 -14.52 19.86
N GLN A 71 -13.04 -13.45 20.05
CA GLN A 71 -13.54 -12.22 20.68
C GLN A 71 -14.52 -11.50 19.77
N LEU A 72 -15.56 -10.89 20.35
CA LEU A 72 -16.56 -10.12 19.63
C LEU A 72 -15.99 -8.77 19.18
N LEU A 73 -16.01 -8.52 17.86
CA LEU A 73 -15.54 -7.29 17.22
C LEU A 73 -16.65 -6.28 16.98
N GLY A 74 -17.83 -6.76 16.60
CA GLY A 74 -18.98 -5.93 16.25
C GLY A 74 -20.20 -6.76 15.93
N LYS A 75 -21.28 -6.10 15.50
CA LYS A 75 -22.56 -6.74 15.18
C LYS A 75 -23.05 -6.30 13.80
N LEU A 76 -23.56 -7.25 13.02
CA LEU A 76 -24.18 -7.09 11.72
C LEU A 76 -25.68 -7.37 11.81
N SER A 77 -26.55 -6.52 11.23
CA SER A 77 -27.98 -6.77 11.10
C SER A 77 -28.32 -7.21 9.68
N THR A 78 -29.06 -8.27 9.53
CA THR A 78 -29.54 -8.80 8.23
C THR A 78 -30.82 -8.12 7.72
N GLN A 79 -31.32 -7.07 8.39
CA GLN A 79 -32.45 -6.28 7.90
C GLN A 79 -31.97 -5.18 6.96
N GLN A 80 -32.59 -5.09 5.78
CA GLN A 80 -32.40 -3.99 4.82
C GLN A 80 -32.72 -2.66 5.49
N ALA A 81 -31.99 -1.61 5.11
CA ALA A 81 -32.18 -0.24 5.57
C ALA A 81 -33.60 0.28 5.23
N GLY A 82 -34.51 0.11 6.13
CA GLY A 82 -35.84 0.67 6.16
C GLY A 82 -36.27 0.73 7.62
N ASP A 83 -36.40 1.95 8.15
CA ASP A 83 -36.86 2.31 9.51
C ASP A 83 -35.87 2.02 10.68
N ILE A 84 -34.94 2.93 10.89
CA ILE A 84 -34.42 3.23 12.22
C ILE A 84 -34.92 4.63 12.61
N SER A 85 -36.09 4.66 13.22
CA SER A 85 -36.55 5.81 14.00
C SER A 85 -35.66 5.91 15.24
N THR A 86 -35.03 7.04 15.41
CA THR A 86 -34.32 7.44 16.62
C THR A 86 -35.28 7.47 17.82
N GLU A 87 -35.22 6.48 18.67
CA GLU A 87 -35.77 6.59 20.03
C GLU A 87 -34.80 7.35 20.94
N THR A 88 -35.11 8.61 21.15
CA THR A 88 -34.56 9.42 22.23
C THR A 88 -35.24 9.02 23.53
N VAL A 89 -34.46 8.61 24.50
CA VAL A 89 -34.87 8.38 25.88
C VAL A 89 -35.35 9.70 26.50
N LYS A 90 -36.58 9.70 26.93
CA LYS A 90 -37.20 10.77 27.71
C LYS A 90 -36.85 10.59 29.18
N ASP A 91 -36.43 11.67 29.84
CA ASP A 91 -36.63 11.84 31.25
C ASP A 91 -37.64 12.96 31.50
N ASN A 92 -38.57 12.66 32.43
CA ASN A 92 -39.71 13.40 32.91
C ASN A 92 -39.29 14.67 33.71
N GLU A 93 -40.02 15.72 33.82
CA GLU A 93 -41.38 16.16 34.13
C GLU A 93 -41.38 17.68 34.43
N PRO A 94 -42.42 18.41 34.75
CA PRO A 94 -43.81 18.43 34.31
C PRO A 94 -44.37 19.83 33.88
N THR A 95 -45.58 19.77 33.28
CA THR A 95 -46.59 20.81 32.97
C THR A 95 -46.78 21.95 33.99
N PRO A 96 -47.43 23.13 33.69
CA PRO A 96 -48.76 23.18 33.11
C PRO A 96 -49.12 24.37 32.16
N ALA A 97 -50.11 24.05 31.34
CA ALA A 97 -51.31 24.81 30.97
C ALA A 97 -51.29 26.30 30.57
N ASP A 98 -52.04 26.53 29.50
CA ASP A 98 -52.87 27.71 29.20
C ASP A 98 -52.24 28.99 28.63
N ARG A 99 -52.57 29.25 27.42
CA ARG A 99 -53.46 30.35 26.97
C ARG A 99 -53.40 30.60 25.50
N GLN A 100 -54.48 30.15 24.88
CA GLN A 100 -55.49 30.94 24.17
C GLN A 100 -54.99 31.62 22.87
N ARG A 101 -55.53 31.07 21.79
CA ARG A 101 -56.64 31.62 20.97
C ARG A 101 -56.54 33.14 20.74
N ALA A 102 -56.36 33.46 19.53
CA ALA A 102 -57.02 34.46 18.69
C ALA A 102 -56.03 35.17 17.77
N ALA A 103 -56.10 34.89 16.55
CA ALA A 103 -56.43 35.87 15.50
C ALA A 103 -56.32 35.15 14.14
N ILE A 104 -57.46 34.67 13.74
CA ILE A 104 -57.82 34.39 12.34
C ILE A 104 -58.18 35.75 11.74
N GLU A 105 -57.79 35.89 10.48
CA GLU A 105 -58.30 36.81 9.48
C GLU A 105 -57.31 37.79 8.89
N ASN A 106 -57.27 37.67 7.59
CA ASN A 106 -56.76 38.58 6.57
C ASN A 106 -55.37 38.38 6.02
N SER A 107 -55.27 37.53 5.03
CA SER A 107 -54.70 37.89 3.75
C SER A 107 -55.16 36.94 2.65
N HIS A 108 -56.22 37.33 2.09
CA HIS A 108 -56.73 36.79 0.82
C HIS A 108 -56.04 37.44 -0.36
N ASN A 109 -55.59 36.60 -1.30
CA ASN A 109 -55.52 36.89 -2.74
C ASN A 109 -54.60 38.02 -3.24
N ASN A 110 -53.36 37.69 -3.51
CA ASN A 110 -52.59 38.49 -4.50
C ASN A 110 -52.09 37.73 -5.74
N SER A 111 -52.43 36.45 -5.85
CA SER A 111 -52.00 35.66 -7.05
C SER A 111 -52.96 35.70 -8.25
N ALA A 112 -54.17 36.20 -8.06
CA ALA A 112 -55.18 36.21 -9.12
C ALA A 112 -55.18 37.44 -10.03
N ASP A 113 -54.55 38.54 -9.66
CA ASP A 113 -54.64 39.84 -10.37
C ASP A 113 -53.36 40.20 -11.19
N GLN A 114 -52.51 39.25 -11.45
CA GLN A 114 -51.32 39.46 -12.28
C GLN A 114 -51.54 39.03 -13.72
N GLY A 115 -51.13 39.89 -14.67
CA GLY A 115 -51.28 39.62 -16.12
C GLY A 115 -50.49 38.36 -16.58
N PRO A 116 -50.96 37.70 -17.65
CA PRO A 116 -50.34 36.45 -18.14
C PRO A 116 -48.84 36.53 -18.43
N ALA A 117 -48.36 37.71 -18.85
CA ALA A 117 -46.95 37.99 -19.14
C ALA A 117 -46.07 37.98 -17.86
N ILE A 118 -46.59 38.51 -16.75
CA ILE A 118 -45.89 38.58 -15.46
C ILE A 118 -45.81 37.18 -14.84
N ARG A 119 -46.86 36.37 -14.91
CA ARG A 119 -46.84 34.96 -14.44
C ARG A 119 -45.81 34.12 -15.17
N ARG A 120 -45.66 34.37 -16.49
CA ARG A 120 -44.70 33.64 -17.32
C ARG A 120 -43.25 34.00 -16.93
N LEU A 121 -42.97 35.27 -16.66
CA LEU A 121 -41.66 35.75 -16.22
C LEU A 121 -41.33 35.28 -14.79
N LEU A 122 -42.28 35.21 -13.89
CA LEU A 122 -42.08 34.66 -12.54
C LEU A 122 -41.74 33.17 -12.60
N ALA A 123 -42.44 32.39 -13.45
CA ALA A 123 -42.15 30.97 -13.65
C ALA A 123 -40.82 30.74 -14.37
N GLU A 124 -40.44 31.59 -15.33
CA GLU A 124 -39.17 31.50 -16.06
C GLU A 124 -37.95 31.72 -15.15
N HIS A 125 -38.08 32.61 -14.16
CA HIS A 125 -37.00 32.93 -13.22
C HIS A 125 -37.14 32.27 -11.84
N ASP A 126 -38.11 31.37 -11.68
CA ASP A 126 -38.40 30.67 -10.42
C ASP A 126 -38.50 31.63 -9.22
N LEU A 127 -39.31 32.69 -9.39
CA LEU A 127 -39.54 33.71 -8.40
C LEU A 127 -40.92 33.60 -7.80
N ASP A 128 -40.98 33.72 -6.48
CA ASP A 128 -42.24 33.72 -5.73
C ASP A 128 -42.86 35.11 -5.70
N ALA A 129 -44.07 35.22 -6.23
CA ALA A 129 -44.79 36.48 -6.30
C ALA A 129 -45.03 37.13 -4.92
N GLU A 130 -45.11 36.36 -3.87
CA GLU A 130 -45.35 36.86 -2.50
C GLU A 130 -44.14 37.57 -1.88
N LYS A 131 -42.96 37.33 -2.46
CA LYS A 131 -41.69 37.94 -1.97
C LYS A 131 -41.27 39.19 -2.73
N ILE A 132 -42.04 39.57 -3.79
CA ILE A 132 -41.72 40.71 -4.61
C ILE A 132 -42.68 41.87 -4.34
N GLN A 133 -42.14 43.02 -3.95
CA GLN A 133 -42.91 44.22 -3.74
C GLN A 133 -43.22 44.91 -5.08
N GLY A 134 -44.48 44.83 -5.52
CA GLY A 134 -44.91 45.46 -6.80
C GLY A 134 -44.95 46.97 -6.74
N SER A 135 -44.37 47.64 -7.75
CA SER A 135 -44.34 49.08 -7.89
C SER A 135 -45.47 49.65 -8.81
N GLY A 136 -46.30 48.79 -9.39
CA GLY A 136 -47.39 49.18 -10.28
C GLY A 136 -48.63 49.73 -9.57
N VAL A 137 -49.54 50.32 -10.35
CA VAL A 137 -50.81 50.88 -9.83
C VAL A 137 -51.63 49.80 -9.12
N GLY A 138 -51.93 49.99 -7.84
CA GLY A 138 -52.62 49.03 -7.01
C GLY A 138 -51.75 47.91 -6.43
N GLY A 139 -50.41 48.09 -6.38
CA GLY A 139 -49.49 47.09 -5.83
C GLY A 139 -49.15 45.94 -6.77
N ARG A 140 -49.43 46.08 -8.07
CA ARG A 140 -49.14 45.03 -9.08
C ARG A 140 -47.65 44.95 -9.37
N ILE A 141 -47.15 43.71 -9.53
CA ILE A 141 -45.77 43.42 -9.90
C ILE A 141 -45.59 43.83 -11.39
N THR A 142 -44.58 44.64 -11.64
CA THR A 142 -44.19 45.07 -12.99
C THR A 142 -43.00 44.23 -13.50
N ARG A 143 -42.74 44.36 -14.81
CA ARG A 143 -41.60 43.69 -15.45
C ARG A 143 -40.26 44.20 -14.89
N GLU A 144 -40.23 45.44 -14.48
CA GLU A 144 -39.06 46.09 -13.88
C GLU A 144 -38.78 45.58 -12.44
N ASP A 145 -39.83 45.22 -11.71
CA ASP A 145 -39.67 44.67 -10.35
C ASP A 145 -39.08 43.29 -10.41
N ILE A 146 -39.48 42.45 -11.35
CA ILE A 146 -38.91 41.13 -11.60
C ILE A 146 -37.43 41.26 -12.02
N ALA A 147 -37.12 42.15 -12.95
CA ALA A 147 -35.75 42.37 -13.41
C ALA A 147 -34.83 42.87 -12.27
N ARG A 148 -35.37 43.68 -11.35
CA ARG A 148 -34.66 44.17 -10.17
C ARG A 148 -34.37 43.04 -9.16
N GLU A 149 -35.32 42.15 -8.99
CA GLU A 149 -35.17 41.04 -8.07
C GLU A 149 -34.24 39.95 -8.62
N VAL A 150 -34.27 39.67 -9.92
CA VAL A 150 -33.29 38.82 -10.64
C VAL A 150 -31.88 39.37 -10.46
N ALA A 151 -31.70 40.69 -10.74
CA ALA A 151 -30.39 41.33 -10.60
C ALA A 151 -29.86 41.33 -9.15
N LYS A 152 -30.73 41.46 -8.15
CA LYS A 152 -30.34 41.30 -6.73
C LYS A 152 -29.91 39.86 -6.41
N ARG A 153 -30.65 38.85 -6.90
CA ARG A 153 -30.32 37.43 -6.69
C ARG A 153 -29.00 37.06 -7.34
N ASP A 154 -28.77 37.57 -8.58
CA ASP A 154 -27.52 37.37 -9.30
C ASP A 154 -26.33 38.05 -8.61
N ALA A 155 -26.52 39.26 -8.10
CA ALA A 155 -25.53 39.99 -7.32
C ALA A 155 -25.23 39.32 -5.96
N GLN A 156 -26.23 38.69 -5.30
CA GLN A 156 -26.06 37.92 -4.10
C GLN A 156 -25.33 36.58 -4.38
N LYS A 157 -25.69 35.91 -5.50
CA LYS A 157 -25.01 34.68 -5.93
C LYS A 157 -23.56 34.95 -6.32
N ALA A 158 -23.29 36.06 -7.06
CA ALA A 158 -21.93 36.47 -7.35
C ALA A 158 -21.11 36.82 -6.09
N LYS A 159 -21.75 37.42 -5.05
CA LYS A 159 -21.08 37.64 -3.76
C LYS A 159 -20.87 36.38 -2.97
N GLN A 160 -21.75 35.41 -3.07
CA GLN A 160 -21.57 34.06 -2.44
C GLN A 160 -20.49 33.24 -3.18
N ASP A 161 -20.47 33.27 -4.53
CA ASP A 161 -19.46 32.58 -5.32
C ASP A 161 -18.07 33.21 -5.09
N VAL A 162 -17.96 34.55 -5.00
CA VAL A 162 -16.69 35.22 -4.63
C VAL A 162 -16.28 34.95 -3.18
N ALA A 163 -17.23 34.79 -2.24
CA ALA A 163 -16.92 34.40 -0.88
C ALA A 163 -16.53 32.92 -0.76
N THR A 164 -17.04 32.08 -1.67
CA THR A 164 -16.68 30.64 -1.72
C THR A 164 -15.33 30.45 -2.43
N GLU A 165 -15.02 31.25 -3.47
CA GLU A 165 -13.69 31.25 -4.10
C GLU A 165 -12.60 31.88 -3.21
N GLN A 166 -12.93 32.88 -2.39
CA GLN A 166 -11.99 33.43 -1.40
C GLN A 166 -11.75 32.49 -0.20
N ASN A 167 -12.67 31.54 0.07
CA ASN A 167 -12.45 30.51 1.09
C ASN A 167 -11.70 29.29 0.57
N THR A 168 -11.49 29.14 -0.74
CA THR A 168 -10.65 28.07 -1.33
C THR A 168 -9.22 28.49 -1.59
N ILE A 169 -8.88 29.77 -1.44
CA ILE A 169 -7.50 30.20 -1.21
C ILE A 169 -7.35 30.36 0.31
N SER A 170 -7.56 29.30 1.07
CA SER A 170 -6.84 29.12 2.31
C SER A 170 -5.37 29.07 1.92
N THR A 171 -4.72 30.25 1.98
CA THR A 171 -3.31 30.29 2.27
C THR A 171 -3.12 29.26 3.37
N VAL A 172 -2.45 28.17 3.05
CA VAL A 172 -1.89 27.28 4.06
C VAL A 172 -0.99 28.20 4.87
N ALA A 173 -1.57 28.76 5.91
CA ALA A 173 -0.81 29.45 6.93
C ALA A 173 0.11 28.36 7.51
N TYR A 174 1.35 28.35 7.08
CA TYR A 174 2.45 27.66 7.74
C TYR A 174 2.70 28.35 9.10
N SER A 175 1.70 28.48 9.91
CA SER A 175 1.74 29.11 11.22
C SER A 175 1.31 28.14 12.30
N SER A 176 1.99 27.03 12.37
CA SER A 176 2.41 26.29 13.56
C SER A 176 3.08 25.01 13.09
N ARG A 177 4.31 24.77 13.52
CA ARG A 177 4.93 23.46 13.42
C ARG A 177 4.01 22.46 14.11
N SER A 178 3.22 21.71 13.33
CA SER A 178 2.33 20.69 13.86
C SER A 178 3.00 19.33 13.68
N GLU A 179 3.11 18.57 14.75
CA GLU A 179 3.58 17.19 14.73
C GLU A 179 2.38 16.26 14.85
N LYS A 180 2.28 15.29 13.94
CA LYS A 180 1.29 14.22 14.03
C LYS A 180 1.98 12.97 14.56
N ARG A 181 1.63 12.52 15.76
CA ARG A 181 2.09 11.25 16.34
C ARG A 181 1.13 10.15 15.94
N VAL A 182 1.67 9.13 15.26
CA VAL A 182 0.92 7.92 14.87
C VAL A 182 1.69 6.73 15.42
N PRO A 183 1.06 5.83 16.19
CA PRO A 183 1.71 4.62 16.66
C PRO A 183 2.12 3.72 15.48
N MET A 184 3.25 3.03 15.61
CA MET A 184 3.65 2.03 14.62
C MET A 184 2.72 0.82 14.69
N THR A 185 2.40 0.24 13.52
CA THR A 185 1.72 -1.06 13.44
C THR A 185 2.58 -2.15 14.07
N ARG A 186 1.97 -3.26 14.48
CA ARG A 186 2.70 -4.43 15.03
C ARG A 186 3.74 -4.94 14.05
N LEU A 187 3.37 -5.10 12.78
CA LEU A 187 4.29 -5.51 11.72
C LEU A 187 5.51 -4.58 11.64
N ARG A 188 5.29 -3.26 11.68
CA ARG A 188 6.39 -2.29 11.62
C ARG A 188 7.30 -2.38 12.85
N LYS A 189 6.75 -2.59 14.05
CA LYS A 189 7.54 -2.81 15.27
C LYS A 189 8.42 -4.05 15.14
N ARG A 190 7.83 -5.17 14.67
CA ARG A 190 8.56 -6.43 14.50
C ARG A 190 9.67 -6.32 13.46
N ILE A 191 9.42 -5.63 12.34
CA ILE A 191 10.45 -5.35 11.33
C ILE A 191 11.59 -4.54 11.96
N ALA A 192 11.28 -3.50 12.74
CA ALA A 192 12.28 -2.66 13.39
C ALA A 192 13.15 -3.47 14.38
N GLU A 193 12.54 -4.32 15.19
CA GLU A 193 13.24 -5.23 16.13
C GLU A 193 14.20 -6.16 15.37
N ARG A 194 13.73 -6.85 14.32
CA ARG A 194 14.57 -7.76 13.51
C ARG A 194 15.73 -7.03 12.83
N LEU A 195 15.50 -5.83 12.29
CA LEU A 195 16.58 -5.06 11.66
C LEU A 195 17.62 -4.57 12.66
N LEU A 196 17.20 -4.18 13.86
CA LEU A 196 18.12 -3.81 14.95
C LEU A 196 18.89 -5.01 15.46
N GLU A 197 18.23 -6.16 15.63
CA GLU A 197 18.85 -7.42 16.01
C GLU A 197 19.92 -7.80 14.97
N ALA A 198 19.58 -7.85 13.68
CA ALA A 198 20.51 -8.14 12.60
C ALA A 198 21.76 -7.23 12.64
N LYS A 199 21.56 -5.92 12.84
CA LYS A 199 22.66 -4.95 12.94
C LYS A 199 23.53 -5.17 14.18
N ASN A 200 22.93 -5.49 15.32
CA ASN A 200 23.64 -5.57 16.61
C ASN A 200 24.31 -6.93 16.87
N THR A 201 23.82 -7.99 16.23
CA THR A 201 24.32 -9.37 16.41
C THR A 201 25.32 -9.81 15.35
N THR A 202 25.60 -8.97 14.34
CA THR A 202 26.54 -9.26 13.26
C THR A 202 27.69 -8.24 13.23
N ALA A 203 28.88 -8.68 12.83
CA ALA A 203 29.99 -7.79 12.48
C ALA A 203 29.88 -7.43 10.99
N MET A 204 28.81 -6.68 10.64
CA MET A 204 28.46 -6.43 9.26
C MET A 204 29.42 -5.49 8.55
N LEU A 205 29.98 -5.95 7.43
CA LEU A 205 30.80 -5.18 6.51
C LEU A 205 30.20 -5.24 5.11
N THR A 206 30.46 -4.22 4.28
CA THR A 206 29.99 -4.18 2.89
C THR A 206 31.15 -3.93 1.96
N THR A 207 31.29 -4.77 0.94
CA THR A 207 32.20 -4.56 -0.19
C THR A 207 31.40 -4.26 -1.46
N PHE A 208 32.00 -3.51 -2.40
CA PHE A 208 31.35 -3.08 -3.62
C PHE A 208 32.18 -3.49 -4.86
N ASN A 209 31.48 -3.71 -5.95
CA ASN A 209 32.08 -3.86 -7.27
C ASN A 209 31.16 -3.25 -8.32
N GLU A 210 31.71 -2.93 -9.50
CA GLU A 210 30.92 -2.48 -10.64
C GLU A 210 30.92 -3.53 -11.75
N VAL A 211 29.81 -3.63 -12.47
CA VAL A 211 29.57 -4.63 -13.52
C VAL A 211 29.12 -3.93 -14.78
N ASP A 212 29.74 -4.32 -15.93
CA ASP A 212 29.25 -3.96 -17.26
C ASP A 212 28.04 -4.84 -17.62
N MET A 213 26.88 -4.22 -17.68
CA MET A 213 25.62 -4.92 -18.00
C MET A 213 25.38 -5.09 -19.50
N GLN A 214 26.24 -4.60 -20.37
CA GLN A 214 26.07 -4.65 -21.82
C GLN A 214 25.89 -6.09 -22.34
N PRO A 215 26.69 -7.10 -21.91
CA PRO A 215 26.53 -8.47 -22.40
C PRO A 215 25.14 -9.04 -22.08
N ILE A 216 24.68 -8.90 -20.84
CA ILE A 216 23.35 -9.35 -20.42
C ILE A 216 22.23 -8.61 -21.18
N MET A 217 22.34 -7.28 -21.33
CA MET A 217 21.37 -6.49 -22.09
C MET A 217 21.31 -6.90 -23.55
N LYS A 218 22.46 -7.21 -24.17
CA LYS A 218 22.56 -7.71 -25.55
C LYS A 218 21.88 -9.07 -25.70
N LEU A 219 22.13 -10.01 -24.77
CA LEU A 219 21.46 -11.32 -24.76
C LEU A 219 19.94 -11.17 -24.63
N ARG A 220 19.47 -10.37 -23.71
CA ARG A 220 18.04 -10.11 -23.53
C ARG A 220 17.40 -9.48 -24.76
N LYS A 221 18.08 -8.54 -25.42
CA LYS A 221 17.61 -7.92 -26.66
C LYS A 221 17.54 -8.94 -27.82
N THR A 222 18.54 -9.83 -27.93
CA THR A 222 18.62 -10.80 -29.00
C THR A 222 17.66 -11.96 -28.84
N TYR A 223 17.51 -12.47 -27.63
CA TYR A 223 16.77 -13.72 -27.36
C TYR A 223 15.47 -13.54 -26.62
N GLY A 224 15.21 -12.37 -26.02
CA GLY A 224 14.07 -12.15 -25.14
C GLY A 224 12.72 -12.48 -25.76
N GLU A 225 12.49 -12.08 -27.01
CA GLU A 225 11.23 -12.36 -27.71
C GLU A 225 11.05 -13.88 -28.01
N LYS A 226 12.12 -14.55 -28.41
CA LYS A 226 12.09 -16.02 -28.63
C LYS A 226 11.87 -16.76 -27.32
N PHE A 227 12.53 -16.31 -26.24
CA PHE A 227 12.39 -16.87 -24.92
C PHE A 227 10.96 -16.72 -24.39
N GLU A 228 10.36 -15.53 -24.53
CA GLU A 228 8.99 -15.26 -24.10
C GLU A 228 7.98 -16.12 -24.88
N LYS A 229 8.14 -16.25 -26.19
CA LYS A 229 7.29 -17.13 -27.01
C LYS A 229 7.39 -18.61 -26.63
N GLN A 230 8.58 -19.08 -26.24
CA GLN A 230 8.81 -20.49 -25.89
C GLN A 230 8.38 -20.81 -24.45
N HIS A 231 8.61 -19.92 -23.51
CA HIS A 231 8.46 -20.22 -22.08
C HIS A 231 7.28 -19.50 -21.41
N GLY A 232 6.62 -18.54 -22.10
CA GLY A 232 5.48 -17.77 -21.57
C GLY A 232 5.86 -16.75 -20.50
N VAL A 233 7.15 -16.45 -20.34
CA VAL A 233 7.68 -15.51 -19.36
C VAL A 233 8.82 -14.70 -19.98
N ARG A 234 8.95 -13.42 -19.61
CA ARG A 234 10.03 -12.56 -20.11
C ARG A 234 11.37 -12.94 -19.50
N LEU A 235 12.42 -12.86 -20.30
CA LEU A 235 13.80 -13.02 -19.81
C LEU A 235 14.19 -11.77 -18.98
N GLY A 236 14.12 -11.89 -17.67
CA GLY A 236 14.48 -10.83 -16.70
C GLY A 236 15.99 -10.73 -16.48
N PHE A 237 16.39 -9.86 -15.56
CA PHE A 237 17.77 -9.83 -15.06
C PHE A 237 17.98 -10.84 -13.94
N MET A 238 16.92 -11.12 -13.15
CA MET A 238 17.04 -11.90 -11.93
C MET A 238 17.53 -13.33 -12.17
N SER A 239 17.10 -13.97 -13.24
CA SER A 239 17.58 -15.32 -13.57
C SER A 239 19.08 -15.39 -13.83
N PHE A 240 19.68 -14.36 -14.44
CA PHE A 240 21.13 -14.28 -14.60
C PHE A 240 21.84 -14.10 -13.25
N TYR A 241 21.33 -13.19 -12.40
CA TYR A 241 21.90 -12.97 -11.08
C TYR A 241 21.82 -14.19 -10.19
N ILE A 242 20.66 -14.87 -10.16
CA ILE A 242 20.51 -16.09 -9.36
C ILE A 242 21.47 -17.17 -9.82
N LYS A 243 21.59 -17.40 -11.12
CA LYS A 243 22.56 -18.38 -11.65
C LYS A 243 24.00 -18.01 -11.32
N ALA A 244 24.37 -16.74 -11.48
CA ALA A 244 25.71 -16.28 -11.12
C ALA A 244 25.99 -16.41 -9.63
N VAL A 245 25.01 -16.05 -8.76
CA VAL A 245 25.12 -16.18 -7.30
C VAL A 245 25.26 -17.65 -6.92
N VAL A 246 24.45 -18.55 -7.46
CA VAL A 246 24.53 -19.99 -7.16
C VAL A 246 25.91 -20.55 -7.50
N GLU A 247 26.46 -20.22 -8.68
CA GLU A 247 27.82 -20.65 -9.05
C GLU A 247 28.90 -20.04 -8.16
N ALA A 248 28.74 -18.77 -7.74
CA ALA A 248 29.65 -18.15 -6.80
C ALA A 248 29.54 -18.79 -5.39
N LEU A 249 28.32 -19.14 -4.91
CA LEU A 249 28.12 -19.83 -3.62
C LEU A 249 28.78 -21.22 -3.60
N LYS A 250 28.80 -21.93 -4.74
CA LYS A 250 29.53 -23.20 -4.84
C LYS A 250 31.04 -23.05 -4.68
N ARG A 251 31.61 -21.92 -5.13
CA ARG A 251 33.05 -21.62 -5.05
C ARG A 251 33.46 -21.06 -3.67
N TYR A 252 32.54 -20.37 -3.00
CA TYR A 252 32.75 -19.74 -1.71
C TYR A 252 31.73 -20.22 -0.69
N PRO A 253 31.88 -21.45 -0.17
CA PRO A 253 30.88 -22.06 0.73
C PRO A 253 30.71 -21.31 2.05
N GLU A 254 31.69 -20.51 2.48
CA GLU A 254 31.62 -19.65 3.67
C GLU A 254 30.50 -18.61 3.53
N VAL A 255 30.25 -18.14 2.29
CA VAL A 255 29.15 -17.18 2.01
C VAL A 255 27.78 -17.86 2.06
N ASN A 256 27.73 -19.21 1.86
CA ASN A 256 26.54 -20.04 1.96
C ASN A 256 26.42 -20.73 3.33
N ALA A 257 27.02 -20.20 4.37
CA ALA A 257 26.98 -20.74 5.70
C ALA A 257 26.26 -19.80 6.68
N SER A 258 25.90 -20.30 7.84
CA SER A 258 25.31 -19.53 8.94
C SER A 258 26.02 -19.84 10.26
N ILE A 259 25.87 -18.95 11.24
CA ILE A 259 26.38 -19.13 12.59
C ILE A 259 25.23 -19.58 13.48
N ASP A 260 25.41 -20.69 14.19
CA ASP A 260 24.48 -21.19 15.20
C ASP A 260 25.25 -21.44 16.52
N GLY A 261 25.07 -20.51 17.46
CA GLY A 261 25.89 -20.48 18.68
C GLY A 261 27.37 -20.30 18.36
N ASP A 262 28.19 -21.29 18.69
CA ASP A 262 29.62 -21.34 18.41
C ASP A 262 29.98 -22.15 17.16
N ASP A 263 28.95 -22.70 16.46
CA ASP A 263 29.16 -23.56 15.31
C ASP A 263 28.94 -22.80 13.99
N ILE A 264 29.66 -23.21 12.95
CA ILE A 264 29.45 -22.80 11.57
C ILE A 264 28.67 -23.91 10.85
N VAL A 265 27.48 -23.58 10.36
CA VAL A 265 26.61 -24.49 9.62
C VAL A 265 26.72 -24.24 8.13
N TYR A 266 27.39 -25.15 7.41
CA TYR A 266 27.48 -25.11 5.94
C TYR A 266 26.26 -25.73 5.30
N HIS A 267 25.64 -24.98 4.35
CA HIS A 267 24.47 -25.46 3.61
C HIS A 267 24.92 -26.04 2.26
N ASN A 268 24.43 -27.24 1.93
CA ASN A 268 24.69 -27.93 0.65
C ASN A 268 23.55 -27.75 -0.37
N TYR A 269 22.69 -26.76 -0.15
CA TYR A 269 21.57 -26.37 -1.00
C TYR A 269 21.58 -24.86 -1.19
N PHE A 270 20.88 -24.37 -2.23
CA PHE A 270 20.92 -22.99 -2.66
C PHE A 270 19.50 -22.43 -2.75
N ASP A 271 19.00 -21.94 -1.63
CA ASP A 271 17.68 -21.35 -1.47
C ASP A 271 17.83 -19.84 -1.37
N ILE A 272 17.41 -19.14 -2.42
CA ILE A 272 17.66 -17.71 -2.57
C ILE A 272 16.42 -16.90 -2.22
N SER A 273 16.51 -16.06 -1.20
CA SER A 273 15.50 -15.08 -0.85
C SER A 273 15.56 -13.87 -1.78
N ILE A 274 14.42 -13.39 -2.26
CA ILE A 274 14.36 -12.21 -3.12
C ILE A 274 13.54 -11.13 -2.44
N ALA A 275 14.14 -9.94 -2.26
CA ALA A 275 13.43 -8.81 -1.66
C ALA A 275 12.38 -8.24 -2.64
N VAL A 276 11.11 -8.31 -2.25
CA VAL A 276 9.95 -7.82 -3.00
C VAL A 276 9.24 -6.73 -2.21
N SER A 277 9.05 -5.57 -2.84
CA SER A 277 8.26 -4.48 -2.27
C SER A 277 6.78 -4.74 -2.47
N THR A 278 6.00 -4.67 -1.39
CA THR A 278 4.54 -4.81 -1.40
C THR A 278 3.89 -3.59 -0.75
N PRO A 279 2.58 -3.36 -0.93
CA PRO A 279 1.87 -2.29 -0.25
C PRO A 279 1.97 -2.37 1.28
N ARG A 280 2.14 -3.59 1.83
CA ARG A 280 2.26 -3.85 3.28
C ARG A 280 3.71 -3.72 3.79
N GLY A 281 4.69 -3.57 2.92
CA GLY A 281 6.12 -3.47 3.26
C GLY A 281 7.01 -4.37 2.43
N LEU A 282 8.26 -4.52 2.84
CA LEU A 282 9.25 -5.38 2.19
C LEU A 282 9.09 -6.82 2.70
N VAL A 283 8.97 -7.78 1.78
CA VAL A 283 8.97 -9.21 2.07
C VAL A 283 10.10 -9.91 1.30
N THR A 284 10.56 -11.05 1.79
CA THR A 284 11.70 -11.80 1.22
C THR A 284 11.31 -13.25 0.93
N PRO A 285 10.39 -13.51 -0.05
CA PRO A 285 10.06 -14.87 -0.42
C PRO A 285 11.27 -15.63 -0.96
N VAL A 286 11.24 -16.97 -0.78
CA VAL A 286 12.37 -17.86 -1.05
C VAL A 286 12.12 -18.68 -2.32
N LEU A 287 13.13 -18.72 -3.19
CA LEU A 287 13.23 -19.69 -4.27
C LEU A 287 14.08 -20.86 -3.80
N HIS A 288 13.48 -22.05 -3.78
CA HIS A 288 14.17 -23.26 -3.33
C HIS A 288 14.92 -23.98 -4.47
N ASN A 289 16.06 -24.59 -4.13
CA ASN A 289 16.88 -25.40 -5.04
C ASN A 289 17.24 -24.66 -6.34
N CYS A 290 17.72 -23.43 -6.25
CA CYS A 290 18.03 -22.58 -7.40
C CYS A 290 19.10 -23.15 -8.34
N ASP A 291 19.93 -24.08 -7.88
CA ASP A 291 20.90 -24.82 -8.69
C ASP A 291 20.23 -25.69 -9.76
N LYS A 292 19.06 -26.27 -9.45
CA LYS A 292 18.29 -27.17 -10.32
C LYS A 292 17.32 -26.46 -11.24
N LEU A 293 16.98 -25.20 -10.95
CA LEU A 293 16.00 -24.43 -11.73
C LEU A 293 16.59 -23.95 -13.07
N SER A 294 15.80 -24.01 -14.12
CA SER A 294 16.12 -23.32 -15.37
C SER A 294 15.90 -21.82 -15.23
N MET A 295 16.48 -21.00 -16.12
CA MET A 295 16.22 -19.55 -16.15
C MET A 295 14.72 -19.22 -16.29
N ALA A 296 13.99 -20.04 -17.07
CA ALA A 296 12.55 -19.87 -17.25
C ALA A 296 11.76 -20.17 -15.97
N ASP A 297 12.16 -21.22 -15.23
CA ASP A 297 11.49 -21.57 -13.97
C ASP A 297 11.77 -20.53 -12.88
N ILE A 298 12.98 -19.99 -12.83
CA ILE A 298 13.34 -18.88 -11.93
C ILE A 298 12.43 -17.68 -12.19
N GLU A 299 12.32 -17.22 -13.46
CA GLU A 299 11.48 -16.05 -13.78
C GLU A 299 9.98 -16.30 -13.52
N LYS A 300 9.48 -17.53 -13.75
CA LYS A 300 8.09 -17.91 -13.42
C LYS A 300 7.82 -17.90 -11.93
N GLN A 301 8.72 -18.48 -11.14
CA GLN A 301 8.57 -18.53 -9.68
C GLN A 301 8.67 -17.13 -9.07
N ILE A 302 9.62 -16.29 -9.51
CA ILE A 302 9.72 -14.89 -9.06
C ILE A 302 8.41 -14.14 -9.36
N LYS A 303 7.86 -14.29 -10.56
CA LYS A 303 6.59 -13.66 -10.94
C LYS A 303 5.46 -14.11 -10.02
N SER A 304 5.32 -15.42 -9.80
CA SER A 304 4.30 -16.01 -8.92
C SER A 304 4.43 -15.52 -7.48
N LEU A 305 5.64 -15.54 -6.90
CA LEU A 305 5.91 -15.07 -5.55
C LEU A 305 5.65 -13.56 -5.40
N ALA A 306 5.99 -12.76 -6.42
CA ALA A 306 5.71 -11.33 -6.43
C ALA A 306 4.21 -11.01 -6.53
N GLU A 307 3.43 -11.82 -7.27
CA GLU A 307 1.97 -11.73 -7.33
C GLU A 307 1.35 -12.10 -5.99
N LYS A 308 1.72 -13.26 -5.41
CA LYS A 308 1.31 -13.65 -4.06
C LYS A 308 1.65 -12.57 -3.01
N GLY A 309 2.83 -11.95 -3.10
CA GLY A 309 3.27 -10.90 -2.20
C GLY A 309 2.40 -9.65 -2.27
N ARG A 310 2.04 -9.20 -3.47
CA ARG A 310 1.13 -8.06 -3.68
C ARG A 310 -0.27 -8.34 -3.19
N ASP A 311 -0.76 -9.57 -3.41
CA ASP A 311 -2.07 -10.01 -2.98
C ASP A 311 -2.15 -10.36 -1.47
N GLY A 312 -1.03 -10.33 -0.75
CA GLY A 312 -0.98 -10.73 0.66
C GLY A 312 -1.17 -12.23 0.93
N LYS A 313 -0.92 -13.08 -0.08
CA LYS A 313 -1.15 -14.54 -0.06
C LYS A 313 0.12 -15.37 0.12
N LEU A 314 1.24 -14.74 0.54
CA LEU A 314 2.46 -15.48 0.86
C LEU A 314 2.23 -16.33 2.12
N THR A 315 2.60 -17.59 2.05
CA THR A 315 2.55 -18.52 3.18
C THR A 315 3.84 -18.44 4.01
N VAL A 316 3.85 -19.07 5.18
CA VAL A 316 5.07 -19.15 6.02
C VAL A 316 6.18 -19.92 5.29
N GLU A 317 5.81 -20.98 4.55
CA GLU A 317 6.75 -21.76 3.75
C GLU A 317 7.38 -20.91 2.63
N ASP A 318 6.62 -20.03 1.99
CA ASP A 318 7.16 -19.10 0.98
C ASP A 318 8.21 -18.11 1.56
N LEU A 319 8.28 -17.94 2.89
CA LEU A 319 9.12 -16.93 3.57
C LEU A 319 10.26 -17.53 4.40
N THR A 320 10.36 -18.85 4.50
CA THR A 320 11.33 -19.54 5.36
C THR A 320 12.32 -20.36 4.56
N GLY A 321 13.50 -20.63 5.13
CA GLY A 321 14.49 -21.57 4.59
C GLY A 321 15.55 -20.96 3.65
N GLY A 322 15.50 -19.69 3.32
CA GLY A 322 16.51 -19.06 2.46
C GLY A 322 17.87 -18.93 3.16
N ASN A 323 18.96 -19.23 2.45
CA ASN A 323 20.34 -19.11 2.96
C ASN A 323 21.14 -17.93 2.37
N PHE A 324 20.63 -17.28 1.35
CA PHE A 324 21.22 -16.05 0.80
C PHE A 324 20.12 -15.12 0.30
N THR A 325 20.33 -13.81 0.36
CA THR A 325 19.32 -12.83 -0.10
C THR A 325 19.85 -11.99 -1.26
N ILE A 326 18.99 -11.75 -2.25
CA ILE A 326 19.23 -10.76 -3.32
C ILE A 326 18.18 -9.65 -3.20
N THR A 327 18.63 -8.39 -3.13
CA THR A 327 17.76 -7.21 -3.09
C THR A 327 18.05 -6.27 -4.25
N ASN A 328 17.00 -5.69 -4.86
CA ASN A 328 17.11 -4.79 -5.98
C ASN A 328 16.62 -3.38 -5.64
N GLY A 329 17.54 -2.50 -5.24
CA GLY A 329 17.28 -1.06 -5.04
C GLY A 329 17.28 -0.25 -6.33
N GLY A 330 17.76 -0.83 -7.45
CA GLY A 330 17.87 -0.15 -8.74
C GLY A 330 16.51 0.24 -9.34
N VAL A 331 15.46 -0.51 -9.05
CA VAL A 331 14.07 -0.19 -9.47
C VAL A 331 13.56 1.11 -8.88
N PHE A 332 14.13 1.55 -7.74
CA PHE A 332 13.84 2.82 -7.07
C PHE A 332 14.86 3.91 -7.40
N GLY A 333 15.83 3.63 -8.28
CA GLY A 333 16.85 4.57 -8.70
C GLY A 333 18.07 4.66 -7.76
N SER A 334 18.23 3.74 -6.79
CA SER A 334 19.39 3.72 -5.90
C SER A 334 20.69 3.59 -6.68
N LEU A 335 21.64 4.48 -6.43
CA LEU A 335 22.98 4.41 -7.00
C LEU A 335 23.82 3.32 -6.31
N MET A 336 23.78 3.31 -4.98
CA MET A 336 24.55 2.42 -4.10
C MET A 336 23.94 2.44 -2.71
N SER A 337 23.89 1.29 -2.05
CA SER A 337 23.44 1.15 -0.66
C SER A 337 24.17 -0.01 0.01
N THR A 338 24.15 -0.04 1.33
CA THR A 338 24.65 -1.12 2.17
C THR A 338 23.45 -1.92 2.70
N PRO A 339 23.04 -3.01 2.05
CA PRO A 339 21.88 -3.78 2.49
C PRO A 339 22.13 -4.42 3.85
N ILE A 340 21.07 -4.54 4.66
CA ILE A 340 21.14 -5.21 5.97
C ILE A 340 20.92 -6.71 5.74
N ILE A 341 21.74 -7.54 6.37
CA ILE A 341 21.65 -9.02 6.31
C ILE A 341 20.29 -9.45 6.89
N ASN A 342 19.74 -10.55 6.37
CA ASN A 342 18.52 -11.17 6.88
C ASN A 342 18.87 -12.43 7.70
N PRO A 343 18.99 -12.35 9.02
CA PRO A 343 19.36 -13.51 9.84
C PRO A 343 18.39 -14.68 9.66
N PRO A 344 18.88 -15.94 9.73
CA PRO A 344 20.25 -16.38 10.11
C PRO A 344 21.28 -16.40 8.97
N GLN A 345 20.95 -15.83 7.81
CA GLN A 345 21.87 -15.73 6.67
C GLN A 345 23.11 -14.90 7.04
N SER A 346 24.24 -15.21 6.42
CA SER A 346 25.49 -14.50 6.64
C SER A 346 25.82 -13.45 5.60
N ALA A 347 25.06 -13.38 4.49
CA ALA A 347 25.32 -12.40 3.44
C ALA A 347 24.07 -12.04 2.64
N ILE A 348 24.15 -10.87 1.97
CA ILE A 348 23.10 -10.31 1.10
C ILE A 348 23.74 -9.54 -0.06
N LEU A 349 23.25 -9.77 -1.28
CA LEU A 349 23.66 -9.05 -2.48
C LEU A 349 22.66 -7.93 -2.81
N GLY A 350 23.13 -6.70 -2.88
CA GLY A 350 22.39 -5.52 -3.35
C GLY A 350 22.69 -5.21 -4.80
N MET A 351 21.62 -5.10 -5.61
CA MET A 351 21.68 -4.61 -6.99
C MET A 351 21.20 -3.16 -7.03
N HIS A 352 21.77 -2.37 -7.96
CA HIS A 352 21.48 -0.94 -8.06
C HIS A 352 21.09 -0.52 -9.48
N ALA A 353 20.89 0.77 -9.69
CA ALA A 353 20.45 1.31 -10.98
C ALA A 353 21.54 1.14 -12.04
N ILE A 354 21.14 0.66 -13.22
CA ILE A 354 22.01 0.66 -14.41
C ILE A 354 22.07 2.08 -14.96
N LYS A 355 23.28 2.60 -15.12
CA LYS A 355 23.51 3.95 -15.68
C LYS A 355 24.62 3.90 -16.73
N GLU A 356 24.40 4.60 -17.84
CA GLU A 356 25.46 4.81 -18.83
C GLU A 356 26.58 5.64 -18.25
N ARG A 357 27.83 5.14 -18.33
CA ARG A 357 29.03 5.79 -17.83
C ARG A 357 30.18 5.66 -18.81
N PRO A 358 31.06 6.67 -18.90
CA PRO A 358 32.32 6.53 -19.59
C PRO A 358 33.24 5.60 -18.79
N VAL A 359 33.72 4.53 -19.42
CA VAL A 359 34.66 3.58 -18.84
C VAL A 359 35.81 3.34 -19.83
N ALA A 360 36.98 2.94 -19.31
CA ALA A 360 38.13 2.59 -20.12
C ALA A 360 38.01 1.10 -20.51
N VAL A 361 37.95 0.82 -21.81
CA VAL A 361 37.95 -0.55 -22.36
C VAL A 361 39.03 -0.57 -23.45
N ASP A 362 40.01 -1.47 -23.34
CA ASP A 362 41.10 -1.60 -24.27
C ASP A 362 41.85 -0.28 -24.57
N GLY A 363 42.00 0.55 -23.51
CA GLY A 363 42.66 1.85 -23.60
C GLY A 363 41.85 2.98 -24.23
N GLN A 364 40.58 2.74 -24.57
CA GLN A 364 39.65 3.72 -25.12
C GLN A 364 38.54 4.05 -24.12
N VAL A 365 38.06 5.31 -24.15
CA VAL A 365 36.86 5.70 -23.37
C VAL A 365 35.63 5.36 -24.15
N VAL A 366 34.82 4.46 -23.60
CA VAL A 366 33.55 4.01 -24.20
C VAL A 366 32.41 4.19 -23.20
N ILE A 367 31.19 4.40 -23.70
CA ILE A 367 29.99 4.45 -22.86
C ILE A 367 29.47 3.03 -22.66
N ARG A 368 29.29 2.64 -21.38
CA ARG A 368 28.78 1.35 -20.96
C ARG A 368 27.67 1.49 -19.93
N PRO A 369 26.67 0.58 -19.99
CA PRO A 369 25.64 0.48 -18.96
C PRO A 369 26.20 -0.19 -17.72
N MET A 370 26.66 0.58 -16.75
CA MET A 370 27.30 0.11 -15.52
C MET A 370 26.30 -0.02 -14.37
N MET A 371 26.46 -1.05 -13.54
CA MET A 371 25.71 -1.27 -12.31
C MET A 371 26.69 -1.46 -11.16
N TYR A 372 26.37 -0.87 -9.98
CA TYR A 372 27.07 -1.23 -8.74
C TYR A 372 26.39 -2.43 -8.09
N LEU A 373 27.23 -3.34 -7.59
CA LEU A 373 26.87 -4.43 -6.70
C LEU A 373 27.42 -4.15 -5.32
N ALA A 374 26.64 -4.47 -4.30
CA ALA A 374 27.05 -4.41 -2.90
C ALA A 374 26.85 -5.79 -2.26
N LEU A 375 27.87 -6.33 -1.64
CA LEU A 375 27.78 -7.52 -0.80
C LEU A 375 27.96 -7.08 0.64
N SER A 376 26.88 -7.16 1.44
CA SER A 376 26.99 -7.06 2.90
C SER A 376 27.09 -8.47 3.48
N TYR A 377 27.98 -8.64 4.45
CA TYR A 377 28.30 -9.95 5.01
C TYR A 377 28.71 -9.84 6.48
N ASP A 378 28.58 -10.94 7.22
CA ASP A 378 29.05 -11.05 8.59
C ASP A 378 30.53 -11.38 8.62
N HIS A 379 31.35 -10.41 9.02
CA HIS A 379 32.82 -10.53 9.03
C HIS A 379 33.34 -11.46 10.15
N ARG A 380 32.46 -12.01 11.00
CA ARG A 380 32.83 -13.08 11.92
C ARG A 380 33.04 -14.44 11.21
N LEU A 381 32.41 -14.59 10.03
CA LEU A 381 32.40 -15.82 9.23
C LEU A 381 33.10 -15.66 7.89
N ILE A 382 32.94 -14.52 7.23
CA ILE A 382 33.39 -14.25 5.86
C ILE A 382 34.47 -13.20 5.89
N ASP A 383 35.67 -13.53 5.41
CA ASP A 383 36.79 -12.63 5.32
C ASP A 383 36.85 -11.86 3.99
N GLY A 384 37.82 -10.93 3.87
CA GLY A 384 37.97 -10.09 2.69
C GLY A 384 38.25 -10.90 1.41
N ARG A 385 39.01 -12.00 1.50
CA ARG A 385 39.32 -12.86 0.36
C ARG A 385 38.03 -13.51 -0.21
N GLU A 386 37.21 -14.09 0.66
CA GLU A 386 35.97 -14.78 0.28
C GLU A 386 34.93 -13.80 -0.24
N SER A 387 34.71 -12.68 0.46
CA SER A 387 33.71 -11.69 0.09
C SER A 387 34.04 -10.97 -1.22
N VAL A 388 35.28 -10.54 -1.41
CA VAL A 388 35.70 -9.89 -2.67
C VAL A 388 35.76 -10.91 -3.81
N GLY A 389 36.30 -12.12 -3.55
CA GLY A 389 36.33 -13.20 -4.54
C GLY A 389 34.95 -13.64 -5.01
N PHE A 390 33.99 -13.76 -4.09
CA PHE A 390 32.58 -14.03 -4.37
C PHE A 390 31.98 -12.96 -5.30
N LEU A 391 32.17 -11.69 -4.96
CA LEU A 391 31.62 -10.58 -5.75
C LEU A 391 32.30 -10.46 -7.14
N VAL A 392 33.59 -10.74 -7.23
CA VAL A 392 34.33 -10.83 -8.52
C VAL A 392 33.81 -12.01 -9.36
N ALA A 393 33.58 -13.17 -8.76
CA ALA A 393 33.01 -14.32 -9.48
C ALA A 393 31.63 -13.99 -10.09
N ILE A 394 30.75 -13.31 -9.33
CA ILE A 394 29.46 -12.84 -9.86
C ILE A 394 29.66 -11.86 -11.01
N LYS A 395 30.54 -10.89 -10.87
CA LYS A 395 30.90 -9.92 -11.91
C LYS A 395 31.32 -10.64 -13.19
N ASP A 396 32.30 -11.53 -13.10
CA ASP A 396 32.86 -12.25 -14.25
C ASP A 396 31.78 -13.06 -15.00
N LEU A 397 30.86 -13.73 -14.27
CA LEU A 397 29.77 -14.50 -14.83
C LEU A 397 28.68 -13.62 -15.47
N LEU A 398 28.50 -12.39 -15.02
CA LEU A 398 27.54 -11.44 -15.62
C LEU A 398 28.15 -10.71 -16.83
N GLU A 399 29.45 -10.40 -16.80
CA GLU A 399 30.18 -9.78 -17.92
C GLU A 399 30.46 -10.77 -19.07
N ASP A 400 30.61 -12.06 -18.75
CA ASP A 400 30.69 -13.15 -19.72
C ASP A 400 29.67 -14.27 -19.38
N PRO A 401 28.41 -14.13 -19.77
CA PRO A 401 27.39 -15.15 -19.49
C PRO A 401 27.62 -16.50 -20.17
N THR A 402 28.57 -16.60 -21.12
CA THR A 402 28.94 -17.86 -21.74
C THR A 402 29.56 -18.82 -20.72
N ARG A 403 30.25 -18.28 -19.72
CA ARG A 403 30.84 -19.05 -18.61
C ARG A 403 29.79 -19.82 -17.80
N LEU A 404 28.56 -19.27 -17.66
CA LEU A 404 27.44 -19.96 -17.01
C LEU A 404 27.00 -21.21 -17.78
N LEU A 405 27.15 -21.22 -19.13
CA LEU A 405 26.80 -22.37 -19.95
C LEU A 405 27.89 -23.45 -19.92
N LEU A 406 29.12 -23.05 -19.71
CA LEU A 406 30.30 -23.92 -19.69
C LEU A 406 30.67 -24.41 -18.30
N GLU A 407 30.02 -23.89 -17.29
CA GLU A 407 30.29 -24.17 -15.86
C GLU A 407 31.74 -23.93 -15.44
N ILE A 408 32.36 -22.81 -15.93
CA ILE A 408 33.78 -22.43 -15.71
C ILE A 408 33.93 -21.08 -15.04
#